data_85b8ea8d8c878ee0bb0f446f154e945a
#
_entry.id   85b8ea8d8c878ee0bb0f446f154e945a
#
_cell.length_a   1.000
_cell.length_b   1.000
_cell.length_c   1.000
_cell.angle_alpha   90.00
_cell.angle_beta   90.00
_cell.angle_gamma   90.00
#
_symmetry.space_group_name_H-M   'P 1'
#
loop_
_entity.id
_entity.type
_entity.pdbx_description
1 polymer ?
#
loop_
_entity_poly.entity_id
_entity_poly.type
_entity_poly.pdbx_seq_one_letter_code
_entity_poly.pdbx_strand_id
1 'polypeptide(L)'
;MNSEIIKPTNGGELRELARKSPEDALFFLKKNLNIWNEIAIADPFDSADTLEEFEPSDASQLIEDLGIDVSIKIFESLRPRAIIEIVENLKETTVEKIFREMDTEDVVDVFERSTVDEAEDLLDILDKSTKLDINRRLAYPKDSVGRLMSEEVAKISIGLTIKEALVELKSLHENVEDLLYVYSVDDENRLSGVVSFREIVFADEDETLDNVMIQNPIFINPSLDQEEAARLIKQYELLALPVVDKNNKLIGQTTVSSALDIIESEIGEDFSQSFGAGAEETIFTPLQKSIQLRLPWIAVNLLLAFTVSVLISQFEEAIARDALLAALMPVVALVGGNSGAQSLAIVIRALARNDVSDARVAEVIGKQSLIGSINGLIIGIVSFAILNIVGLSAYALSLSIAVFGNILIGNLFGASIPLILKKLKFDPALASNIFLTLITDIVGFAGFLGIAFLLI
;
A
#
# COMPACT_ATOMS: atom_id res chain seq x y z
N MET A 1 7.30 36.31 -26.79
CA MET A 1 8.56 36.21 -26.03
C MET A 1 9.14 34.85 -26.39
N ASN A 2 10.25 34.80 -27.15
CA ASN A 2 10.95 33.57 -27.48
C ASN A 2 11.57 33.00 -26.20
N SER A 3 10.88 32.09 -25.54
CA SER A 3 11.54 31.16 -24.65
C SER A 3 12.36 30.21 -25.53
N GLU A 4 13.66 30.23 -25.38
CA GLU A 4 14.50 29.14 -25.93
C GLU A 4 13.90 27.84 -25.37
N ILE A 5 13.23 27.06 -26.24
CA ILE A 5 12.75 25.74 -25.90
C ILE A 5 14.02 24.95 -25.60
N ILE A 6 14.24 24.66 -24.31
CA ILE A 6 15.30 23.76 -23.87
C ILE A 6 15.05 22.45 -24.59
N LYS A 7 15.98 22.05 -25.45
CA LYS A 7 15.91 20.77 -26.16
C LYS A 7 16.35 19.70 -25.16
N PRO A 8 15.44 18.85 -24.66
CA PRO A 8 15.83 17.79 -23.75
C PRO A 8 16.78 16.82 -24.44
N THR A 9 17.81 16.42 -23.72
CA THR A 9 18.86 15.52 -24.18
C THR A 9 18.85 14.17 -23.46
N ASN A 10 18.05 14.05 -22.39
CA ASN A 10 17.86 12.83 -21.60
C ASN A 10 16.45 12.77 -21.02
N GLY A 11 16.08 11.62 -20.43
CA GLY A 11 14.76 11.36 -19.88
C GLY A 11 14.37 12.35 -18.78
N GLY A 12 15.26 12.66 -17.84
CA GLY A 12 14.99 13.58 -16.75
C GLY A 12 14.67 15.01 -17.21
N GLU A 13 15.39 15.53 -18.21
CA GLU A 13 15.09 16.85 -18.81
C GLU A 13 13.75 16.84 -19.56
N LEU A 14 13.45 15.74 -20.24
CA LEU A 14 12.19 15.56 -20.96
C LEU A 14 11.01 15.50 -19.99
N ARG A 15 11.11 14.72 -18.93
CA ARG A 15 10.12 14.65 -17.84
C ARG A 15 9.87 16.02 -17.19
N GLU A 16 10.95 16.78 -16.89
CA GLU A 16 10.78 18.13 -16.36
C GLU A 16 10.07 19.08 -17.34
N LEU A 17 10.35 18.96 -18.64
CA LEU A 17 9.68 19.73 -19.67
C LEU A 17 8.19 19.35 -19.74
N ALA A 18 7.86 18.05 -19.74
CA ALA A 18 6.50 17.56 -19.75
C ALA A 18 5.68 18.05 -18.55
N ARG A 19 6.24 18.00 -17.34
CA ARG A 19 5.60 18.54 -16.14
C ARG A 19 5.37 20.05 -16.16
N LYS A 20 6.25 20.81 -16.81
CA LYS A 20 6.12 22.29 -16.88
C LYS A 20 5.22 22.75 -18.03
N SER A 21 5.29 22.09 -19.15
CA SER A 21 4.56 22.40 -20.38
C SER A 21 4.36 21.13 -21.21
N PRO A 22 3.31 20.32 -20.93
CA PRO A 22 3.04 19.10 -21.69
C PRO A 22 2.93 19.34 -23.19
N GLU A 23 2.30 20.45 -23.61
CA GLU A 23 2.11 20.80 -25.01
C GLU A 23 3.46 21.03 -25.75
N ASP A 24 4.41 21.73 -25.10
CA ASP A 24 5.74 21.98 -25.68
C ASP A 24 6.56 20.69 -25.78
N ALA A 25 6.49 19.84 -24.74
CA ALA A 25 7.16 18.53 -24.71
C ALA A 25 6.61 17.62 -25.83
N LEU A 26 5.30 17.50 -25.94
CA LEU A 26 4.64 16.71 -26.96
C LEU A 26 4.98 17.21 -28.38
N PHE A 27 4.94 18.52 -28.58
CA PHE A 27 5.33 19.14 -29.85
C PHE A 27 6.79 18.86 -30.20
N PHE A 28 7.68 18.90 -29.22
CA PHE A 28 9.09 18.55 -29.40
C PHE A 28 9.23 17.08 -29.81
N LEU A 29 8.59 16.14 -29.11
CA LEU A 29 8.66 14.71 -29.38
C LEU A 29 8.12 14.36 -30.77
N LYS A 30 6.93 14.86 -31.15
CA LYS A 30 6.32 14.64 -32.46
C LYS A 30 7.18 15.14 -33.63
N LYS A 31 8.03 16.13 -33.38
CA LYS A 31 9.00 16.64 -34.41
C LYS A 31 10.33 15.90 -34.41
N ASN A 32 10.69 15.21 -33.34
CA ASN A 32 12.01 14.62 -33.14
C ASN A 32 11.88 13.16 -32.70
N LEU A 33 11.15 12.34 -33.47
CA LEU A 33 10.90 10.92 -33.11
C LEU A 33 12.19 10.11 -32.91
N ASN A 34 13.29 10.48 -33.63
CA ASN A 34 14.59 9.83 -33.42
C ASN A 34 15.12 10.09 -31.98
N ILE A 35 14.97 11.33 -31.49
CA ILE A 35 15.39 11.70 -30.13
C ILE A 35 14.48 11.00 -29.10
N TRP A 36 13.18 10.93 -29.41
CA TRP A 36 12.24 10.17 -28.57
C TRP A 36 12.68 8.72 -28.41
N ASN A 37 12.98 8.05 -29.52
CA ASN A 37 13.41 6.66 -29.50
C ASN A 37 14.75 6.46 -28.76
N GLU A 38 15.72 7.37 -28.93
CA GLU A 38 16.99 7.34 -28.21
C GLU A 38 16.80 7.50 -26.70
N ILE A 39 15.94 8.43 -26.26
CA ILE A 39 15.62 8.66 -24.84
C ILE A 39 14.88 7.45 -24.28
N ALA A 40 13.88 6.94 -24.97
CA ALA A 40 13.08 5.81 -24.55
C ALA A 40 13.89 4.53 -24.36
N ILE A 41 14.90 4.30 -25.22
CA ILE A 41 15.84 3.18 -25.05
C ILE A 41 16.76 3.38 -23.84
N ALA A 42 17.28 4.61 -23.67
CA ALA A 42 18.27 4.91 -22.65
C ALA A 42 17.63 5.01 -21.24
N ASP A 43 16.38 5.45 -21.16
CA ASP A 43 15.71 5.80 -19.92
C ASP A 43 14.19 5.51 -19.99
N PRO A 44 13.78 4.25 -19.94
CA PRO A 44 12.37 3.87 -20.02
C PRO A 44 11.53 4.41 -18.87
N PHE A 45 12.08 4.51 -17.65
CA PHE A 45 11.37 5.04 -16.47
C PHE A 45 10.97 6.51 -16.64
N ASP A 46 11.92 7.40 -16.97
CA ASP A 46 11.60 8.81 -17.19
C ASP A 46 10.71 8.99 -18.45
N SER A 47 10.78 8.06 -19.40
CA SER A 47 9.90 8.03 -20.56
C SER A 47 8.47 7.66 -20.19
N ALA A 48 8.28 6.68 -19.31
CA ALA A 48 6.97 6.32 -18.75
C ALA A 48 6.35 7.50 -17.98
N ASP A 49 7.10 8.10 -17.04
CA ASP A 49 6.69 9.30 -16.31
C ASP A 49 6.31 10.46 -17.25
N THR A 50 7.00 10.59 -18.38
CA THR A 50 6.71 11.60 -19.40
C THR A 50 5.40 11.34 -20.12
N LEU A 51 5.11 10.08 -20.47
CA LEU A 51 3.88 9.70 -21.15
C LEU A 51 2.65 9.91 -20.27
N GLU A 52 2.78 9.74 -18.95
CA GLU A 52 1.71 9.99 -17.99
C GLU A 52 1.29 11.46 -17.87
N GLU A 53 2.12 12.40 -18.33
CA GLU A 53 1.78 13.83 -18.35
C GLU A 53 1.00 14.23 -19.62
N PHE A 54 0.78 13.30 -20.56
CA PHE A 54 0.07 13.54 -21.81
C PHE A 54 -1.34 12.96 -21.80
N GLU A 55 -2.20 13.44 -22.71
CA GLU A 55 -3.47 12.79 -22.96
C GLU A 55 -3.25 11.36 -23.48
N PRO A 56 -4.05 10.36 -23.07
CA PRO A 56 -3.85 8.96 -23.43
C PRO A 56 -3.71 8.69 -24.95
N SER A 57 -4.44 9.45 -25.77
CA SER A 57 -4.36 9.35 -27.24
C SER A 57 -3.02 9.83 -27.82
N ASP A 58 -2.39 10.82 -27.20
CA ASP A 58 -1.08 11.33 -27.60
C ASP A 58 0.04 10.38 -27.14
N ALA A 59 -0.07 9.85 -25.91
CA ALA A 59 0.83 8.86 -25.37
C ALA A 59 0.83 7.58 -26.24
N SER A 60 -0.36 7.09 -26.60
CA SER A 60 -0.53 5.92 -27.48
C SER A 60 0.16 6.10 -28.83
N GLN A 61 0.05 7.29 -29.44
CA GLN A 61 0.72 7.58 -30.69
C GLN A 61 2.24 7.52 -30.56
N LEU A 62 2.80 8.06 -29.48
CA LEU A 62 4.24 8.02 -29.20
C LEU A 62 4.74 6.59 -28.94
N ILE A 63 3.94 5.74 -28.35
CA ILE A 63 4.24 4.30 -28.15
C ILE A 63 4.23 3.57 -29.50
N GLU A 64 3.25 3.80 -30.36
CA GLU A 64 3.18 3.19 -31.71
C GLU A 64 4.38 3.55 -32.60
N ASP A 65 5.04 4.68 -32.32
CA ASP A 65 6.24 5.13 -33.04
C ASP A 65 7.53 4.45 -32.51
N LEU A 66 7.48 3.68 -31.43
CA LEU A 66 8.59 2.95 -30.83
C LEU A 66 8.68 1.50 -31.33
N GLY A 67 9.85 0.89 -31.16
CA GLY A 67 10.00 -0.55 -31.30
C GLY A 67 9.34 -1.31 -30.13
N ILE A 68 8.85 -2.52 -30.41
CA ILE A 68 8.09 -3.30 -29.44
C ILE A 68 8.86 -3.54 -28.13
N ASP A 69 10.15 -3.87 -28.20
CA ASP A 69 11.01 -4.15 -27.04
C ASP A 69 11.16 -2.92 -26.13
N VAL A 70 11.16 -1.72 -26.71
CA VAL A 70 11.21 -0.46 -25.96
C VAL A 70 9.85 -0.16 -25.33
N SER A 71 8.77 -0.43 -26.06
CA SER A 71 7.41 -0.24 -25.57
C SER A 71 7.12 -1.13 -24.36
N ILE A 72 7.58 -2.38 -24.35
CA ILE A 72 7.43 -3.30 -23.21
C ILE A 72 8.06 -2.69 -21.95
N LYS A 73 9.33 -2.28 -22.02
CA LYS A 73 10.04 -1.67 -20.87
C LYS A 73 9.39 -0.41 -20.34
N ILE A 74 8.78 0.38 -21.23
CA ILE A 74 8.00 1.55 -20.82
C ILE A 74 6.73 1.10 -20.11
N PHE A 75 6.02 0.08 -20.62
CA PHE A 75 4.79 -0.43 -20.02
C PHE A 75 5.02 -1.01 -18.62
N GLU A 76 6.12 -1.75 -18.41
CA GLU A 76 6.55 -2.25 -17.10
C GLU A 76 6.90 -1.13 -16.10
N SER A 77 7.16 0.07 -16.61
CA SER A 77 7.46 1.25 -15.80
C SER A 77 6.26 2.18 -15.59
N LEU A 78 5.17 2.02 -16.37
CA LEU A 78 3.95 2.81 -16.26
C LEU A 78 3.10 2.36 -15.07
N ARG A 79 2.39 3.30 -14.46
CA ARG A 79 1.37 2.95 -13.48
C ARG A 79 0.22 2.19 -14.14
N PRO A 80 -0.35 1.16 -13.49
CA PRO A 80 -1.40 0.32 -14.09
C PRO A 80 -2.59 1.10 -14.65
N ARG A 81 -2.98 2.20 -14.00
CA ARG A 81 -4.08 3.04 -14.51
C ARG A 81 -3.72 3.75 -15.82
N ALA A 82 -2.48 4.24 -15.93
CA ALA A 82 -2.00 4.83 -17.17
C ALA A 82 -1.94 3.80 -18.31
N ILE A 83 -1.55 2.56 -18.01
CA ILE A 83 -1.59 1.44 -18.96
C ILE A 83 -3.00 1.26 -19.52
N ILE A 84 -4.02 1.15 -18.64
CA ILE A 84 -5.41 0.95 -19.05
C ILE A 84 -5.86 2.06 -20.00
N GLU A 85 -5.62 3.33 -19.66
CA GLU A 85 -6.03 4.49 -20.46
C GLU A 85 -5.29 4.59 -21.79
N ILE A 86 -4.01 4.23 -21.84
CA ILE A 86 -3.19 4.22 -23.07
C ILE A 86 -3.63 3.09 -24.00
N VAL A 87 -3.89 1.90 -23.46
CA VAL A 87 -4.29 0.70 -24.21
C VAL A 87 -5.58 0.90 -24.98
N GLU A 88 -6.56 1.62 -24.45
CA GLU A 88 -7.81 1.95 -25.13
C GLU A 88 -7.60 2.68 -26.47
N ASN A 89 -6.45 3.33 -26.65
CA ASN A 89 -6.10 4.11 -27.83
C ASN A 89 -5.05 3.45 -28.72
N LEU A 90 -4.50 2.29 -28.31
CA LEU A 90 -3.52 1.53 -29.08
C LEU A 90 -4.21 0.56 -30.07
N LYS A 91 -3.44 0.09 -31.04
CA LYS A 91 -3.90 -1.00 -31.90
C LYS A 91 -3.91 -2.31 -31.14
N GLU A 92 -4.97 -3.12 -31.31
CA GLU A 92 -5.10 -4.45 -30.67
C GLU A 92 -3.85 -5.32 -30.87
N THR A 93 -3.25 -5.28 -32.07
CA THR A 93 -2.02 -6.04 -32.36
C THR A 93 -0.78 -5.57 -31.61
N THR A 94 -0.73 -4.30 -31.21
CA THR A 94 0.34 -3.76 -30.36
C THR A 94 0.11 -4.16 -28.92
N VAL A 95 -1.13 -4.05 -28.43
CA VAL A 95 -1.54 -4.47 -27.10
C VAL A 95 -1.25 -5.96 -26.87
N GLU A 96 -1.69 -6.84 -27.81
CA GLU A 96 -1.44 -8.29 -27.72
C GLU A 96 0.04 -8.60 -27.56
N LYS A 97 0.91 -7.93 -28.34
CA LYS A 97 2.36 -8.15 -28.29
C LYS A 97 2.97 -7.68 -26.97
N ILE A 98 2.59 -6.49 -26.50
CA ILE A 98 3.10 -5.94 -25.24
C ILE A 98 2.71 -6.87 -24.09
N PHE A 99 1.43 -7.18 -23.93
CA PHE A 99 0.93 -8.01 -22.82
C PHE A 99 1.41 -9.47 -22.86
N ARG A 100 1.82 -9.97 -24.02
CA ARG A 100 2.39 -11.31 -24.14
C ARG A 100 3.84 -11.37 -23.64
N GLU A 101 4.59 -10.30 -23.81
CA GLU A 101 6.03 -10.25 -23.49
C GLU A 101 6.31 -9.53 -22.15
N MET A 102 5.34 -8.75 -21.63
CA MET A 102 5.43 -8.14 -20.30
C MET A 102 5.49 -9.22 -19.20
N ASP A 103 6.11 -8.86 -18.09
CA ASP A 103 6.08 -9.71 -16.89
C ASP A 103 4.65 -9.98 -16.45
N THR A 104 4.34 -11.24 -16.20
CA THR A 104 2.98 -11.68 -15.84
C THR A 104 2.49 -11.02 -14.55
N GLU A 105 3.39 -10.64 -13.66
CA GLU A 105 3.12 -9.89 -12.42
C GLU A 105 2.51 -8.53 -12.74
N ASP A 106 3.15 -7.76 -13.62
CA ASP A 106 2.68 -6.43 -14.04
C ASP A 106 1.35 -6.51 -14.77
N VAL A 107 1.20 -7.51 -15.64
CA VAL A 107 -0.06 -7.76 -16.33
C VAL A 107 -1.19 -8.03 -15.34
N VAL A 108 -0.96 -8.86 -14.32
CA VAL A 108 -1.96 -9.15 -13.27
C VAL A 108 -2.34 -7.88 -12.51
N ASP A 109 -1.38 -7.01 -12.18
CA ASP A 109 -1.66 -5.74 -11.48
C ASP A 109 -2.55 -4.81 -12.33
N VAL A 110 -2.36 -4.77 -13.66
CA VAL A 110 -3.26 -4.06 -14.57
C VAL A 110 -4.68 -4.60 -14.48
N PHE A 111 -4.87 -5.93 -14.50
CA PHE A 111 -6.19 -6.56 -14.40
C PHE A 111 -6.86 -6.34 -13.05
N GLU A 112 -6.10 -6.34 -11.96
CA GLU A 112 -6.63 -6.07 -10.63
C GLU A 112 -7.16 -4.64 -10.46
N ARG A 113 -6.55 -3.69 -11.15
CA ARG A 113 -6.93 -2.27 -11.12
C ARG A 113 -7.93 -1.87 -12.21
N SER A 114 -8.23 -2.78 -13.12
CA SER A 114 -9.25 -2.60 -14.17
C SER A 114 -10.65 -2.74 -13.59
N THR A 115 -11.60 -2.06 -14.22
CA THR A 115 -13.03 -2.35 -14.03
C THR A 115 -13.37 -3.68 -14.72
N VAL A 116 -14.55 -4.24 -14.42
CA VAL A 116 -14.99 -5.48 -15.05
C VAL A 116 -15.04 -5.36 -16.59
N ASP A 117 -15.58 -4.23 -17.07
CA ASP A 117 -15.71 -3.97 -18.50
C ASP A 117 -14.32 -3.80 -19.17
N GLU A 118 -13.41 -3.02 -18.56
CA GLU A 118 -12.03 -2.86 -19.04
C GLU A 118 -11.26 -4.21 -19.08
N ALA A 119 -11.43 -5.03 -18.05
CA ALA A 119 -10.78 -6.34 -17.98
C ALA A 119 -11.33 -7.32 -19.03
N GLU A 120 -12.65 -7.31 -19.30
CA GLU A 120 -13.24 -8.11 -20.37
C GLU A 120 -12.74 -7.68 -21.75
N ASP A 121 -12.70 -6.38 -22.02
CA ASP A 121 -12.20 -5.82 -23.29
C ASP A 121 -10.71 -6.17 -23.51
N LEU A 122 -9.87 -6.04 -22.47
CA LEU A 122 -8.47 -6.46 -22.51
C LEU A 122 -8.32 -7.96 -22.77
N LEU A 123 -9.07 -8.79 -22.04
CA LEU A 123 -9.03 -10.25 -22.27
C LEU A 123 -9.41 -10.61 -23.70
N ASP A 124 -10.33 -9.91 -24.33
CA ASP A 124 -10.75 -10.25 -25.69
C ASP A 124 -9.65 -10.05 -26.74
N ILE A 125 -8.74 -9.12 -26.52
CA ILE A 125 -7.60 -8.83 -27.38
C ILE A 125 -6.49 -9.89 -27.25
N LEU A 126 -6.27 -10.46 -26.06
CA LEU A 126 -5.14 -11.33 -25.77
C LEU A 126 -5.28 -12.73 -26.39
N ASP A 127 -4.17 -13.39 -26.66
CA ASP A 127 -4.13 -14.78 -27.11
C ASP A 127 -4.52 -15.78 -26.00
N LYS A 128 -4.72 -17.05 -26.39
CA LYS A 128 -5.19 -18.09 -25.46
C LYS A 128 -4.19 -18.45 -24.37
N SER A 129 -2.89 -18.38 -24.64
CA SER A 129 -1.86 -18.74 -23.66
C SER A 129 -1.81 -17.68 -22.57
N THR A 130 -1.70 -16.41 -22.95
CA THR A 130 -1.71 -15.28 -22.04
C THR A 130 -2.98 -15.22 -21.18
N LYS A 131 -4.17 -15.46 -21.80
CA LYS A 131 -5.43 -15.58 -21.05
C LYS A 131 -5.39 -16.68 -19.98
N LEU A 132 -4.83 -17.84 -20.31
CA LEU A 132 -4.75 -18.95 -19.36
C LEU A 132 -3.82 -18.63 -18.20
N ASP A 133 -2.70 -17.99 -18.45
CA ASP A 133 -1.73 -17.61 -17.41
C ASP A 133 -2.31 -16.54 -16.48
N ILE A 134 -2.95 -15.51 -17.02
CA ILE A 134 -3.65 -14.48 -16.23
C ILE A 134 -4.75 -15.14 -15.38
N ASN A 135 -5.63 -15.95 -15.97
CA ASN A 135 -6.71 -16.58 -15.22
C ASN A 135 -6.21 -17.53 -14.13
N ARG A 136 -5.09 -18.23 -14.36
CA ARG A 136 -4.45 -19.07 -13.35
C ARG A 136 -3.98 -18.24 -12.15
N ARG A 137 -3.41 -17.07 -12.39
CA ARG A 137 -2.96 -16.14 -11.36
C ARG A 137 -4.14 -15.52 -10.62
N LEU A 138 -5.14 -15.04 -11.33
CA LEU A 138 -6.35 -14.48 -10.75
C LEU A 138 -7.18 -15.51 -9.95
N ALA A 139 -6.94 -16.82 -10.13
CA ALA A 139 -7.54 -17.87 -9.32
C ALA A 139 -6.96 -17.96 -7.89
N TYR A 140 -5.78 -17.40 -7.63
CA TYR A 140 -5.28 -17.26 -6.26
C TYR A 140 -6.10 -16.21 -5.49
N PRO A 141 -6.17 -16.33 -4.15
CA PRO A 141 -6.81 -15.30 -3.33
C PRO A 141 -6.24 -13.92 -3.65
N LYS A 142 -7.07 -12.88 -3.55
CA LYS A 142 -6.60 -11.51 -3.67
C LYS A 142 -5.56 -11.22 -2.58
N ASP A 143 -4.62 -10.34 -2.86
CA ASP A 143 -3.51 -9.96 -1.97
C ASP A 143 -2.66 -11.16 -1.51
N SER A 144 -2.64 -12.26 -2.31
CA SER A 144 -1.81 -13.42 -2.02
C SER A 144 -0.52 -13.43 -2.84
N VAL A 145 0.50 -14.06 -2.29
CA VAL A 145 1.81 -14.27 -2.93
C VAL A 145 1.69 -14.85 -4.33
N GLY A 146 0.74 -15.77 -4.55
CA GLY A 146 0.54 -16.42 -5.84
C GLY A 146 0.09 -15.50 -6.96
N ARG A 147 -0.50 -14.35 -6.64
CA ARG A 147 -0.83 -13.33 -7.65
C ARG A 147 0.38 -12.52 -8.09
N LEU A 148 1.27 -12.22 -7.16
CA LEU A 148 2.40 -11.30 -7.35
C LEU A 148 3.76 -12.00 -7.54
N MET A 149 3.82 -13.35 -7.46
CA MET A 149 5.07 -14.07 -7.68
C MET A 149 5.50 -13.99 -9.14
N SER A 150 6.78 -13.86 -9.42
CA SER A 150 7.34 -14.14 -10.74
C SER A 150 7.50 -15.65 -10.95
N GLU A 151 7.11 -16.16 -12.12
CA GLU A 151 7.37 -17.56 -12.51
C GLU A 151 8.75 -17.72 -13.16
N GLU A 152 9.39 -16.62 -13.47
CA GLU A 152 10.75 -16.59 -13.98
C GLU A 152 11.76 -16.88 -12.87
N VAL A 153 12.15 -18.11 -12.78
CA VAL A 153 13.09 -18.58 -11.76
C VAL A 153 14.21 -19.41 -12.39
N ALA A 154 15.44 -19.10 -12.03
CA ALA A 154 16.60 -19.90 -12.41
C ALA A 154 16.60 -21.23 -11.66
N LYS A 155 16.20 -22.33 -12.33
CA LYS A 155 16.14 -23.68 -11.78
C LYS A 155 17.27 -24.51 -12.39
N ILE A 156 18.01 -25.22 -11.54
CA ILE A 156 19.00 -26.19 -11.97
C ILE A 156 18.85 -27.50 -11.19
N SER A 157 19.28 -28.58 -11.79
CA SER A 157 19.17 -29.91 -11.19
C SER A 157 20.15 -30.09 -10.03
N ILE A 158 19.72 -30.84 -9.01
CA ILE A 158 20.56 -31.27 -7.89
C ILE A 158 21.75 -32.14 -8.38
N GLY A 159 22.89 -32.06 -7.69
CA GLY A 159 24.04 -32.91 -7.94
C GLY A 159 24.96 -32.50 -9.07
N LEU A 160 24.72 -31.36 -9.71
CA LEU A 160 25.63 -30.81 -10.73
C LEU A 160 26.88 -30.23 -10.09
N THR A 161 27.97 -30.29 -10.82
CA THR A 161 29.18 -29.50 -10.50
C THR A 161 28.92 -28.02 -10.81
N ILE A 162 29.70 -27.14 -10.17
CA ILE A 162 29.61 -25.68 -10.43
C ILE A 162 29.83 -25.38 -11.92
N LYS A 163 30.73 -26.08 -12.56
CA LYS A 163 30.97 -25.93 -14.01
C LYS A 163 29.77 -26.32 -14.86
N GLU A 164 29.10 -27.42 -14.54
CA GLU A 164 27.91 -27.87 -15.22
C GLU A 164 26.74 -26.88 -14.97
N ALA A 165 26.55 -26.41 -13.73
CA ALA A 165 25.58 -25.42 -13.35
C ALA A 165 25.76 -24.10 -14.13
N LEU A 166 27.01 -23.62 -14.28
CA LEU A 166 27.30 -22.42 -15.09
C LEU A 166 26.95 -22.58 -16.59
N VAL A 167 27.14 -23.79 -17.12
CA VAL A 167 26.73 -24.08 -18.51
C VAL A 167 25.23 -24.05 -18.67
N GLU A 168 24.51 -24.67 -17.71
CA GLU A 168 23.04 -24.68 -17.72
C GLU A 168 22.47 -23.25 -17.54
N LEU A 169 23.01 -22.47 -16.60
CA LEU A 169 22.62 -21.08 -16.38
C LEU A 169 22.83 -20.18 -17.61
N LYS A 170 23.89 -20.40 -18.37
CA LYS A 170 24.12 -19.66 -19.63
C LYS A 170 23.04 -19.93 -20.68
N SER A 171 22.45 -21.12 -20.68
CA SER A 171 21.35 -21.44 -21.58
C SER A 171 20.00 -20.85 -21.11
N LEU A 172 19.87 -20.56 -19.81
CA LEU A 172 18.68 -19.93 -19.22
C LEU A 172 18.71 -18.39 -19.31
N HIS A 173 19.89 -17.79 -19.58
CA HIS A 173 20.08 -16.33 -19.58
C HIS A 173 19.13 -15.56 -20.53
N GLU A 174 18.68 -16.19 -21.61
CA GLU A 174 17.72 -15.55 -22.55
C GLU A 174 16.29 -15.47 -21.97
N ASN A 175 15.99 -16.23 -20.88
CA ASN A 175 14.64 -16.37 -20.33
C ASN A 175 14.54 -15.94 -18.85
N VAL A 176 15.61 -15.50 -18.22
CA VAL A 176 15.63 -15.07 -16.82
C VAL A 176 16.46 -13.80 -16.70
N GLU A 177 15.81 -12.68 -16.51
CA GLU A 177 16.47 -11.38 -16.37
C GLU A 177 17.19 -11.26 -15.03
N ASP A 178 16.60 -11.75 -13.93
CA ASP A 178 17.11 -11.62 -12.56
C ASP A 178 17.76 -12.91 -12.04
N LEU A 179 19.05 -13.09 -12.32
CA LEU A 179 19.87 -14.20 -11.80
C LEU A 179 20.45 -13.91 -10.39
N LEU A 180 19.64 -13.39 -9.46
CA LEU A 180 20.10 -13.12 -8.10
C LEU A 180 20.31 -14.42 -7.32
N TYR A 181 19.34 -15.31 -7.38
CA TYR A 181 19.37 -16.64 -6.79
C TYR A 181 19.13 -17.73 -7.85
N VAL A 182 19.76 -18.87 -7.61
CA VAL A 182 19.59 -20.09 -8.39
C VAL A 182 19.00 -21.14 -7.47
N TYR A 183 17.92 -21.76 -7.87
CA TYR A 183 17.20 -22.75 -7.09
C TYR A 183 17.56 -24.15 -7.55
N SER A 184 18.07 -24.97 -6.62
CA SER A 184 18.31 -26.38 -6.88
C SER A 184 17.04 -27.18 -6.66
N VAL A 185 16.64 -27.97 -7.67
CA VAL A 185 15.42 -28.79 -7.66
C VAL A 185 15.73 -30.25 -7.96
N ASP A 186 14.91 -31.15 -7.41
CA ASP A 186 14.98 -32.57 -7.75
C ASP A 186 14.24 -32.90 -9.06
N ASP A 187 14.25 -34.20 -9.47
CA ASP A 187 13.59 -34.68 -10.68
C ASP A 187 12.08 -34.42 -10.73
N GLU A 188 11.43 -34.16 -9.58
CA GLU A 188 10.00 -33.83 -9.48
C GLU A 188 9.76 -32.33 -9.33
N ASN A 189 10.80 -31.51 -9.57
CA ASN A 189 10.78 -30.05 -9.44
C ASN A 189 10.51 -29.55 -8.01
N ARG A 190 10.89 -30.34 -6.98
CA ARG A 190 10.79 -29.92 -5.58
C ARG A 190 12.03 -29.12 -5.18
N LEU A 191 11.82 -28.05 -4.44
CA LEU A 191 12.88 -27.18 -3.95
C LEU A 191 13.79 -27.94 -2.97
N SER A 192 15.07 -28.04 -3.28
CA SER A 192 16.09 -28.71 -2.47
C SER A 192 17.05 -27.72 -1.81
N GLY A 193 17.38 -26.63 -2.50
CA GLY A 193 18.32 -25.62 -2.01
C GLY A 193 18.26 -24.33 -2.79
N VAL A 194 18.95 -23.32 -2.30
CA VAL A 194 19.16 -22.03 -2.96
C VAL A 194 20.63 -21.66 -2.86
N VAL A 195 21.17 -21.08 -3.93
CA VAL A 195 22.53 -20.54 -3.96
C VAL A 195 22.49 -19.20 -4.65
N SER A 196 23.25 -18.21 -4.16
CA SER A 196 23.37 -16.94 -4.88
C SER A 196 24.24 -17.11 -6.13
N PHE A 197 23.91 -16.39 -7.19
CA PHE A 197 24.76 -16.38 -8.40
C PHE A 197 26.22 -15.99 -8.08
N ARG A 198 26.40 -15.11 -7.10
CA ARG A 198 27.72 -14.73 -6.60
C ARG A 198 28.51 -15.92 -6.04
N GLU A 199 27.88 -16.77 -5.24
CA GLU A 199 28.55 -17.95 -4.67
C GLU A 199 28.94 -18.95 -5.74
N ILE A 200 28.09 -19.16 -6.75
CA ILE A 200 28.38 -19.99 -7.92
C ILE A 200 29.65 -19.51 -8.66
N VAL A 201 29.75 -18.18 -8.89
CA VAL A 201 30.84 -17.56 -9.64
C VAL A 201 32.18 -17.68 -8.90
N PHE A 202 32.17 -17.69 -7.56
CA PHE A 202 33.39 -17.74 -6.74
C PHE A 202 33.73 -19.15 -6.17
N ALA A 203 32.89 -20.16 -6.39
CA ALA A 203 33.14 -21.54 -5.99
C ALA A 203 34.11 -22.23 -6.97
N ASP A 204 34.75 -23.31 -6.52
CA ASP A 204 35.61 -24.14 -7.37
C ASP A 204 34.77 -24.89 -8.42
N GLU A 205 35.21 -24.89 -9.68
CA GLU A 205 34.49 -25.49 -10.80
C GLU A 205 34.16 -26.99 -10.61
N ASP A 206 34.99 -27.71 -9.90
CA ASP A 206 34.86 -29.16 -9.63
C ASP A 206 34.03 -29.46 -8.37
N GLU A 207 33.64 -28.42 -7.60
CA GLU A 207 32.76 -28.57 -6.43
C GLU A 207 31.32 -28.84 -6.85
N THR A 208 30.58 -29.61 -6.05
CA THR A 208 29.15 -29.86 -6.32
C THR A 208 28.30 -28.74 -5.75
N LEU A 209 27.24 -28.40 -6.46
CA LEU A 209 26.28 -27.39 -6.05
C LEU A 209 25.73 -27.63 -4.63
N ASP A 210 25.54 -28.92 -4.28
CA ASP A 210 25.02 -29.34 -2.97
C ASP A 210 25.90 -28.93 -1.80
N ASN A 211 27.19 -28.71 -2.02
CA ASN A 211 28.15 -28.27 -1.00
C ASN A 211 28.12 -26.74 -0.80
N VAL A 212 27.68 -25.98 -1.82
CA VAL A 212 27.71 -24.51 -1.83
C VAL A 212 26.34 -23.93 -1.48
N MET A 213 25.26 -24.66 -1.82
CA MET A 213 23.90 -24.20 -1.62
C MET A 213 23.46 -24.18 -0.16
N ILE A 214 22.58 -23.29 0.20
CA ILE A 214 21.81 -23.34 1.45
C ILE A 214 20.74 -24.41 1.30
N GLN A 215 20.88 -25.50 2.07
CA GLN A 215 19.88 -26.56 2.11
C GLN A 215 18.67 -26.12 2.94
N ASN A 216 17.47 -26.58 2.56
CA ASN A 216 16.21 -26.22 3.20
C ASN A 216 16.02 -24.68 3.32
N PRO A 217 16.00 -23.97 2.21
CA PRO A 217 15.85 -22.52 2.22
C PRO A 217 14.49 -22.12 2.80
N ILE A 218 14.39 -20.86 3.23
CA ILE A 218 13.10 -20.26 3.57
C ILE A 218 12.27 -20.16 2.28
N PHE A 219 11.03 -20.58 2.35
CA PHE A 219 10.07 -20.52 1.25
C PHE A 219 8.68 -20.08 1.73
N ILE A 220 7.80 -19.75 0.80
CA ILE A 220 6.43 -19.37 1.10
C ILE A 220 5.43 -20.13 0.22
N ASN A 221 4.19 -20.26 0.71
CA ASN A 221 3.10 -20.86 -0.05
C ASN A 221 2.33 -19.78 -0.83
N PRO A 222 1.91 -20.01 -2.08
CA PRO A 222 1.25 -19.02 -2.93
C PRO A 222 -0.12 -18.53 -2.39
N SER A 223 -0.75 -19.27 -1.50
CA SER A 223 -2.05 -18.88 -0.90
C SER A 223 -1.92 -18.02 0.35
N LEU A 224 -0.67 -17.74 0.80
CA LEU A 224 -0.45 -16.84 1.92
C LEU A 224 -0.51 -15.38 1.46
N ASP A 225 -0.80 -14.53 2.43
CA ASP A 225 -0.83 -13.08 2.26
C ASP A 225 0.52 -12.53 1.78
N GLN A 226 0.48 -11.57 0.88
CA GLN A 226 1.65 -10.90 0.31
C GLN A 226 2.49 -10.18 1.39
N GLU A 227 1.83 -9.62 2.42
CA GLU A 227 2.52 -8.97 3.55
C GLU A 227 3.48 -9.94 4.25
N GLU A 228 3.13 -11.23 4.34
CA GLU A 228 3.98 -12.25 4.93
C GLU A 228 5.26 -12.48 4.09
N ALA A 229 5.16 -12.43 2.75
CA ALA A 229 6.33 -12.51 1.87
C ALA A 229 7.25 -11.31 2.08
N ALA A 230 6.71 -10.09 2.06
CA ALA A 230 7.46 -8.87 2.31
C ALA A 230 8.12 -8.88 3.70
N ARG A 231 7.42 -9.40 4.72
CA ARG A 231 7.94 -9.59 6.06
C ARG A 231 9.12 -10.55 6.11
N LEU A 232 9.03 -11.71 5.46
CA LEU A 232 10.11 -12.71 5.40
C LEU A 232 11.32 -12.17 4.66
N ILE A 233 11.13 -11.52 3.50
CA ILE A 233 12.20 -10.88 2.73
C ILE A 233 12.95 -9.88 3.60
N LYS A 234 12.22 -8.98 4.28
CA LYS A 234 12.82 -7.99 5.18
C LYS A 234 13.50 -8.59 6.40
N GLN A 235 12.88 -9.61 7.05
CA GLN A 235 13.40 -10.20 8.28
C GLN A 235 14.69 -10.97 8.07
N TYR A 236 14.81 -11.64 6.92
CA TYR A 236 15.95 -12.48 6.60
C TYR A 236 16.89 -11.84 5.58
N GLU A 237 16.63 -10.57 5.23
CA GLU A 237 17.45 -9.80 4.27
C GLU A 237 17.62 -10.53 2.93
N LEU A 238 16.54 -11.17 2.45
CA LEU A 238 16.56 -11.92 1.20
C LEU A 238 16.42 -10.98 0.00
N LEU A 239 17.04 -11.34 -1.12
CA LEU A 239 16.84 -10.65 -2.40
C LEU A 239 15.63 -11.20 -3.17
N ALA A 240 15.33 -12.50 -2.97
CA ALA A 240 14.14 -13.16 -3.47
C ALA A 240 13.73 -14.30 -2.53
N LEU A 241 12.44 -14.62 -2.50
CA LEU A 241 11.84 -15.67 -1.68
C LEU A 241 11.17 -16.69 -2.59
N PRO A 242 11.59 -17.98 -2.59
CA PRO A 242 10.98 -19.00 -3.42
C PRO A 242 9.57 -19.32 -2.98
N VAL A 243 8.68 -19.48 -3.96
CA VAL A 243 7.28 -19.86 -3.76
C VAL A 243 7.11 -21.31 -4.15
N VAL A 244 6.57 -22.12 -3.23
CA VAL A 244 6.36 -23.55 -3.46
C VAL A 244 4.89 -23.95 -3.26
N ASP A 245 4.46 -24.94 -4.04
CA ASP A 245 3.13 -25.55 -3.90
C ASP A 245 3.04 -26.48 -2.67
N LYS A 246 1.87 -27.10 -2.47
CA LYS A 246 1.62 -28.04 -1.37
C LYS A 246 2.49 -29.30 -1.43
N ASN A 247 3.10 -29.59 -2.57
CA ASN A 247 3.99 -30.74 -2.80
C ASN A 247 5.47 -30.33 -2.74
N ASN A 248 5.77 -29.12 -2.27
CA ASN A 248 7.09 -28.52 -2.24
C ASN A 248 7.71 -28.29 -3.63
N LYS A 249 6.90 -28.24 -4.69
CA LYS A 249 7.38 -27.90 -6.03
C LYS A 249 7.59 -26.41 -6.15
N LEU A 250 8.72 -26.01 -6.69
CA LEU A 250 9.04 -24.61 -6.97
C LEU A 250 8.17 -24.12 -8.14
N ILE A 251 7.33 -23.11 -7.87
CA ILE A 251 6.40 -22.55 -8.85
C ILE A 251 6.69 -21.10 -9.21
N GLY A 252 7.48 -20.39 -8.40
CA GLY A 252 7.84 -19.00 -8.62
C GLY A 252 8.74 -18.44 -7.54
N GLN A 253 8.94 -17.14 -7.57
CA GLN A 253 9.63 -16.37 -6.53
C GLN A 253 8.96 -15.00 -6.33
N THR A 254 9.13 -14.42 -5.16
CA THR A 254 8.80 -13.00 -4.89
C THR A 254 10.11 -12.26 -4.66
N THR A 255 10.32 -11.16 -5.36
CA THR A 255 11.57 -10.39 -5.30
C THR A 255 11.54 -9.33 -4.20
N VAL A 256 12.71 -8.75 -3.88
CA VAL A 256 12.78 -7.59 -2.99
C VAL A 256 12.07 -6.37 -3.59
N SER A 257 12.01 -6.24 -4.92
CA SER A 257 11.29 -5.17 -5.60
C SER A 257 9.80 -5.28 -5.31
N SER A 258 9.19 -6.45 -5.60
CA SER A 258 7.78 -6.72 -5.29
C SER A 258 7.48 -6.53 -3.80
N ALA A 259 8.43 -6.90 -2.91
CA ALA A 259 8.25 -6.67 -1.46
C ALA A 259 8.22 -5.19 -1.08
N LEU A 260 8.93 -4.31 -1.79
CA LEU A 260 8.87 -2.87 -1.56
C LEU A 260 7.51 -2.30 -1.99
N ASP A 261 7.01 -2.72 -3.14
CA ASP A 261 5.70 -2.29 -3.65
C ASP A 261 4.56 -2.76 -2.72
N ILE A 262 4.64 -4.02 -2.24
CA ILE A 262 3.71 -4.53 -1.23
C ILE A 262 3.73 -3.66 0.03
N ILE A 263 4.91 -3.33 0.57
CA ILE A 263 5.01 -2.50 1.79
C ILE A 263 4.41 -1.11 1.57
N GLU A 264 4.60 -0.52 0.40
CA GLU A 264 4.04 0.80 0.07
C GLU A 264 2.51 0.75 -0.03
N SER A 265 1.96 -0.25 -0.73
CA SER A 265 0.51 -0.43 -0.87
C SER A 265 -0.18 -0.70 0.47
N GLU A 266 0.38 -1.58 1.32
CA GLU A 266 -0.16 -1.90 2.64
C GLU A 266 -0.22 -0.68 3.58
N ILE A 267 0.80 0.21 3.53
CA ILE A 267 0.78 1.46 4.31
C ILE A 267 -0.36 2.37 3.86
N GLY A 268 -0.62 2.45 2.57
CA GLY A 268 -1.73 3.21 2.00
C GLY A 268 -3.09 2.65 2.38
N GLU A 269 -3.22 1.32 2.35
CA GLU A 269 -4.41 0.57 2.73
C GLU A 269 -4.76 0.77 4.20
N ASP A 270 -3.81 0.52 5.11
CA ASP A 270 -3.96 0.72 6.57
C ASP A 270 -4.47 2.13 6.90
N PHE A 271 -3.90 3.14 6.21
CA PHE A 271 -4.33 4.52 6.39
C PHE A 271 -5.79 4.72 5.97
N SER A 272 -6.16 4.26 4.78
CA SER A 272 -7.51 4.41 4.22
C SER A 272 -8.55 3.68 5.07
N GLN A 273 -8.27 2.45 5.46
CA GLN A 273 -9.14 1.61 6.28
C GLN A 273 -9.38 2.20 7.67
N SER A 274 -8.39 2.86 8.27
CA SER A 274 -8.52 3.46 9.60
C SER A 274 -9.62 4.54 9.67
N PHE A 275 -9.92 5.18 8.54
CA PHE A 275 -10.99 6.17 8.40
C PHE A 275 -12.29 5.61 7.80
N GLY A 276 -12.35 4.30 7.52
CA GLY A 276 -13.51 3.65 6.90
C GLY A 276 -13.62 3.90 5.40
N ALA A 277 -12.53 4.27 4.73
CA ALA A 277 -12.43 4.19 3.28
C ALA A 277 -12.13 2.75 2.86
N GLY A 278 -12.43 2.40 1.60
CA GLY A 278 -12.08 1.07 1.09
C GLY A 278 -10.57 0.88 1.00
N ALA A 279 -10.09 -0.30 1.36
CA ALA A 279 -8.69 -0.70 1.22
C ALA A 279 -8.15 -0.42 -0.20
N GLU A 280 -8.91 -0.83 -1.19
CA GLU A 280 -8.57 -0.75 -2.62
C GLU A 280 -8.93 0.59 -3.27
N GLU A 281 -9.44 1.55 -2.51
CA GLU A 281 -9.96 2.78 -3.09
C GLU A 281 -8.84 3.75 -3.46
N THR A 282 -8.79 4.12 -4.75
CA THR A 282 -7.92 5.15 -5.29
C THR A 282 -8.72 6.37 -5.73
N ILE A 283 -8.06 7.48 -6.07
CA ILE A 283 -8.71 8.68 -6.61
C ILE A 283 -9.39 8.43 -7.96
N PHE A 284 -8.98 7.37 -8.67
CA PHE A 284 -9.51 6.98 -9.98
C PHE A 284 -10.58 5.88 -9.89
N THR A 285 -10.90 5.39 -8.68
CA THR A 285 -11.94 4.38 -8.49
C THR A 285 -13.29 4.90 -9.02
N PRO A 286 -14.03 4.11 -9.83
CA PRO A 286 -15.33 4.52 -10.37
C PRO A 286 -16.31 4.96 -9.29
N LEU A 287 -17.07 6.02 -9.55
CA LEU A 287 -17.97 6.66 -8.60
C LEU A 287 -18.90 5.66 -7.88
N GLN A 288 -19.47 4.70 -8.61
CA GLN A 288 -20.37 3.71 -8.04
C GLN A 288 -19.65 2.81 -7.03
N LYS A 289 -18.42 2.36 -7.33
CA LYS A 289 -17.61 1.54 -6.44
C LYS A 289 -17.18 2.32 -5.20
N SER A 290 -16.73 3.57 -5.35
CA SER A 290 -16.41 4.45 -4.21
C SER A 290 -17.60 4.64 -3.27
N ILE A 291 -18.82 4.87 -3.81
CA ILE A 291 -20.03 4.96 -3.00
C ILE A 291 -20.27 3.64 -2.23
N GLN A 292 -20.16 2.50 -2.90
CA GLN A 292 -20.38 1.19 -2.27
C GLN A 292 -19.37 0.90 -1.14
N LEU A 293 -18.14 1.34 -1.29
CA LEU A 293 -17.09 1.14 -0.29
C LEU A 293 -17.26 2.06 0.93
N ARG A 294 -17.58 3.33 0.72
CA ARG A 294 -17.68 4.34 1.80
C ARG A 294 -19.04 4.38 2.49
N LEU A 295 -20.14 4.19 1.75
CA LEU A 295 -21.52 4.37 2.26
C LEU A 295 -21.82 3.49 3.49
N PRO A 296 -21.42 2.20 3.58
CA PRO A 296 -21.66 1.39 4.76
C PRO A 296 -21.03 2.00 6.03
N TRP A 297 -19.79 2.47 5.93
CA TRP A 297 -19.10 3.10 7.06
C TRP A 297 -19.68 4.45 7.44
N ILE A 298 -20.12 5.25 6.48
CA ILE A 298 -20.85 6.51 6.72
C ILE A 298 -22.17 6.21 7.44
N ALA A 299 -22.90 5.16 7.03
CA ALA A 299 -24.14 4.76 7.67
C ALA A 299 -23.92 4.27 9.11
N VAL A 300 -22.87 3.48 9.35
CA VAL A 300 -22.47 3.09 10.71
C VAL A 300 -22.15 4.33 11.54
N ASN A 301 -21.34 5.25 11.03
CA ASN A 301 -21.00 6.49 11.73
C ASN A 301 -22.25 7.34 12.07
N LEU A 302 -23.22 7.42 11.15
CA LEU A 302 -24.49 8.09 11.40
C LEU A 302 -25.27 7.45 12.57
N LEU A 303 -25.35 6.12 12.63
CA LEU A 303 -26.00 5.40 13.74
C LEU A 303 -25.29 5.65 15.08
N LEU A 304 -23.96 5.65 15.07
CA LEU A 304 -23.16 5.96 16.25
C LEU A 304 -23.39 7.42 16.71
N ALA A 305 -23.45 8.37 15.76
CA ALA A 305 -23.76 9.77 16.06
C ALA A 305 -25.15 9.95 16.69
N PHE A 306 -26.17 9.22 16.22
CA PHE A 306 -27.48 9.18 16.89
C PHE A 306 -27.40 8.65 18.31
N THR A 307 -26.56 7.65 18.58
CA THR A 307 -26.35 7.14 19.94
C THR A 307 -25.78 8.23 20.86
N VAL A 308 -24.81 9.01 20.37
CA VAL A 308 -24.29 10.19 21.10
C VAL A 308 -25.37 11.24 21.30
N SER A 309 -26.21 11.50 20.29
CA SER A 309 -27.32 12.46 20.38
C SER A 309 -28.35 12.07 21.45
N VAL A 310 -28.70 10.77 21.54
CA VAL A 310 -29.58 10.25 22.62
C VAL A 310 -28.94 10.42 24.00
N LEU A 311 -27.63 10.26 24.13
CA LEU A 311 -26.92 10.54 25.37
C LEU A 311 -27.02 12.03 25.75
N ILE A 312 -26.77 12.94 24.81
CA ILE A 312 -26.82 14.38 25.03
C ILE A 312 -28.24 14.82 25.42
N SER A 313 -29.29 14.20 24.88
CA SER A 313 -30.68 14.52 25.23
C SER A 313 -31.03 14.33 26.70
N GLN A 314 -30.29 13.48 27.43
CA GLN A 314 -30.44 13.31 28.88
C GLN A 314 -30.06 14.59 29.66
N PHE A 315 -29.31 15.50 29.02
CA PHE A 315 -28.86 16.78 29.60
C PHE A 315 -29.63 18.00 29.02
N GLU A 316 -30.78 17.76 28.37
CA GLU A 316 -31.57 18.81 27.73
C GLU A 316 -31.90 19.95 28.70
N GLU A 317 -32.32 19.64 29.94
CA GLU A 317 -32.64 20.68 30.93
C GLU A 317 -31.43 21.54 31.31
N ALA A 318 -30.23 20.94 31.41
CA ALA A 318 -29.00 21.66 31.73
C ALA A 318 -28.61 22.59 30.57
N ILE A 319 -28.68 22.10 29.33
CA ILE A 319 -28.40 22.88 28.13
C ILE A 319 -29.42 24.00 27.92
N ALA A 320 -30.72 23.74 28.21
CA ALA A 320 -31.75 24.74 28.09
C ALA A 320 -31.61 25.88 29.12
N ARG A 321 -31.07 25.58 30.31
CA ARG A 321 -30.76 26.58 31.34
C ARG A 321 -29.52 27.43 30.95
N ASP A 322 -28.55 26.82 30.30
CA ASP A 322 -27.30 27.47 29.93
C ASP A 322 -26.79 27.00 28.57
N ALA A 323 -27.04 27.78 27.54
CA ALA A 323 -26.65 27.50 26.17
C ALA A 323 -25.11 27.49 25.95
N LEU A 324 -24.33 28.09 26.87
CA LEU A 324 -22.86 28.06 26.79
C LEU A 324 -22.29 26.64 26.97
N LEU A 325 -23.03 25.77 27.68
CA LEU A 325 -22.66 24.36 27.77
C LEU A 325 -22.58 23.72 26.37
N ALA A 326 -23.60 23.94 25.54
CA ALA A 326 -23.58 23.43 24.17
C ALA A 326 -22.44 24.00 23.33
N ALA A 327 -22.13 25.32 23.52
CA ALA A 327 -21.05 25.96 22.78
C ALA A 327 -19.64 25.45 23.16
N LEU A 328 -19.46 24.93 24.37
CA LEU A 328 -18.18 24.42 24.87
C LEU A 328 -17.98 22.91 24.59
N MET A 329 -19.05 22.14 24.33
CA MET A 329 -18.97 20.71 24.01
C MET A 329 -17.97 20.36 22.91
N PRO A 330 -17.93 21.07 21.76
CA PRO A 330 -17.01 20.76 20.68
C PRO A 330 -15.53 20.83 21.09
N VAL A 331 -15.20 21.70 22.07
CA VAL A 331 -13.80 21.81 22.57
C VAL A 331 -13.34 20.51 23.19
N VAL A 332 -14.19 19.90 24.01
CA VAL A 332 -13.83 18.63 24.68
C VAL A 332 -13.73 17.50 23.69
N ALA A 333 -14.71 17.34 22.80
CA ALA A 333 -14.75 16.26 21.83
C ALA A 333 -13.57 16.33 20.85
N LEU A 334 -13.35 17.49 20.25
CA LEU A 334 -12.31 17.70 19.23
C LEU A 334 -10.91 17.41 19.81
N VAL A 335 -10.59 17.92 20.98
CA VAL A 335 -9.25 17.77 21.57
C VAL A 335 -9.01 16.31 21.99
N GLY A 336 -10.00 15.66 22.60
CA GLY A 336 -9.91 14.25 23.01
C GLY A 336 -9.79 13.32 21.81
N GLY A 337 -10.64 13.50 20.78
CA GLY A 337 -10.63 12.72 19.55
C GLY A 337 -9.30 12.83 18.79
N ASN A 338 -8.79 14.05 18.59
CA ASN A 338 -7.52 14.26 17.92
C ASN A 338 -6.32 13.65 18.68
N SER A 339 -6.31 13.76 20.02
CA SER A 339 -5.25 13.14 20.83
C SER A 339 -5.31 11.62 20.78
N GLY A 340 -6.51 11.05 20.78
CA GLY A 340 -6.72 9.62 20.59
C GLY A 340 -6.29 9.13 19.21
N ALA A 341 -6.61 9.89 18.15
CA ALA A 341 -6.19 9.58 16.78
C ALA A 341 -4.65 9.57 16.63
N GLN A 342 -3.94 10.44 17.33
CA GLN A 342 -2.46 10.39 17.36
C GLN A 342 -1.95 9.09 17.97
N SER A 343 -2.55 8.64 19.09
CA SER A 343 -2.20 7.36 19.71
C SER A 343 -2.52 6.18 18.80
N LEU A 344 -3.71 6.21 18.17
CA LEU A 344 -4.17 5.22 17.21
C LEU A 344 -3.18 5.05 16.05
N ALA A 345 -2.82 6.14 15.38
CA ALA A 345 -1.89 6.13 14.24
C ALA A 345 -0.52 5.56 14.61
N ILE A 346 0.00 5.89 15.80
CA ILE A 346 1.28 5.35 16.28
C ILE A 346 1.19 3.84 16.52
N VAL A 347 0.08 3.34 17.07
CA VAL A 347 -0.07 1.91 17.37
C VAL A 347 -0.35 1.09 16.12
N ILE A 348 -1.17 1.56 15.17
CA ILE A 348 -1.35 0.90 13.85
C ILE A 348 0.01 0.77 13.16
N ARG A 349 0.77 1.86 13.06
CA ARG A 349 2.11 1.84 12.47
C ARG A 349 3.07 0.87 13.18
N ALA A 350 3.00 0.76 14.50
CA ALA A 350 3.84 -0.16 15.26
C ALA A 350 3.43 -1.63 15.04
N LEU A 351 2.13 -1.88 14.82
CA LEU A 351 1.61 -3.21 14.49
C LEU A 351 2.01 -3.63 13.07
N ALA A 352 1.90 -2.76 12.08
CA ALA A 352 2.35 -2.98 10.72
C ALA A 352 3.86 -3.28 10.62
N ARG A 353 4.65 -2.72 11.53
CA ARG A 353 6.10 -3.01 11.64
C ARG A 353 6.46 -4.23 12.48
N ASN A 354 5.46 -4.89 13.06
CA ASN A 354 5.67 -5.96 14.04
C ASN A 354 6.54 -5.56 15.27
N ASP A 355 6.53 -4.25 15.63
CA ASP A 355 7.28 -3.73 16.78
C ASP A 355 6.63 -4.10 18.13
N VAL A 356 5.36 -4.56 18.12
CA VAL A 356 4.58 -4.89 19.32
C VAL A 356 4.34 -6.39 19.40
N SER A 357 5.07 -7.05 20.30
CA SER A 357 4.77 -8.45 20.68
C SER A 357 3.63 -8.52 21.70
N ASP A 358 2.95 -9.66 21.77
CA ASP A 358 1.83 -9.88 22.71
C ASP A 358 2.23 -9.66 24.16
N ALA A 359 3.49 -9.95 24.53
CA ALA A 359 4.02 -9.72 25.87
C ALA A 359 4.14 -8.22 26.24
N ARG A 360 4.21 -7.33 25.26
CA ARG A 360 4.42 -5.87 25.45
C ARG A 360 3.16 -5.03 25.30
N VAL A 361 2.01 -5.64 25.05
CA VAL A 361 0.73 -4.95 24.87
C VAL A 361 0.40 -4.03 26.06
N ALA A 362 0.56 -4.52 27.29
CA ALA A 362 0.31 -3.73 28.50
C ALA A 362 1.26 -2.54 28.65
N GLU A 363 2.51 -2.68 28.24
CA GLU A 363 3.51 -1.60 28.22
C GLU A 363 3.11 -0.49 27.23
N VAL A 364 2.66 -0.86 26.02
CA VAL A 364 2.20 0.08 25.00
C VAL A 364 0.99 0.88 25.49
N ILE A 365 -0.04 0.19 26.00
CA ILE A 365 -1.24 0.84 26.54
C ILE A 365 -0.87 1.76 27.71
N GLY A 366 -0.04 1.29 28.63
CA GLY A 366 0.42 2.08 29.78
C GLY A 366 1.19 3.33 29.35
N LYS A 367 2.08 3.23 28.37
CA LYS A 367 2.83 4.37 27.82
C LYS A 367 1.91 5.40 27.16
N GLN A 368 0.97 4.97 26.32
CA GLN A 368 0.02 5.89 25.66
C GLN A 368 -0.93 6.55 26.70
N SER A 369 -1.38 5.82 27.70
CA SER A 369 -2.18 6.37 28.81
C SER A 369 -1.39 7.42 29.62
N LEU A 370 -0.11 7.19 29.87
CA LEU A 370 0.74 8.16 30.57
C LEU A 370 0.94 9.44 29.72
N ILE A 371 1.17 9.30 28.42
CA ILE A 371 1.23 10.42 27.48
C ILE A 371 -0.10 11.19 27.51
N GLY A 372 -1.22 10.49 27.42
CA GLY A 372 -2.56 11.08 27.52
C GLY A 372 -2.78 11.82 28.85
N SER A 373 -2.29 11.28 29.97
CA SER A 373 -2.38 11.94 31.28
C SER A 373 -1.59 13.25 31.33
N ILE A 374 -0.36 13.24 30.82
CA ILE A 374 0.50 14.42 30.82
C ILE A 374 -0.07 15.50 29.87
N ASN A 375 -0.40 15.12 28.65
CA ASN A 375 -0.99 16.04 27.66
C ASN A 375 -2.34 16.58 28.14
N GLY A 376 -3.18 15.72 28.70
CA GLY A 376 -4.47 16.10 29.26
C GLY A 376 -4.34 17.11 30.41
N LEU A 377 -3.37 16.91 31.30
CA LEU A 377 -3.09 17.86 32.38
C LEU A 377 -2.66 19.22 31.85
N ILE A 378 -1.72 19.25 30.90
CA ILE A 378 -1.23 20.48 30.30
C ILE A 378 -2.37 21.23 29.60
N ILE A 379 -3.12 20.55 28.72
CA ILE A 379 -4.22 21.18 27.97
C ILE A 379 -5.38 21.55 28.88
N GLY A 380 -5.66 20.76 29.94
CA GLY A 380 -6.64 21.10 30.97
C GLY A 380 -6.26 22.42 31.68
N ILE A 381 -5.00 22.60 32.08
CA ILE A 381 -4.53 23.85 32.69
C ILE A 381 -4.64 25.02 31.71
N VAL A 382 -4.28 24.82 30.45
CA VAL A 382 -4.41 25.85 29.41
C VAL A 382 -5.87 26.23 29.20
N SER A 383 -6.80 25.25 29.13
CA SER A 383 -8.24 25.48 29.02
C SER A 383 -8.79 26.26 30.20
N PHE A 384 -8.36 25.92 31.41
CA PHE A 384 -8.70 26.66 32.64
C PHE A 384 -8.28 28.13 32.55
N ALA A 385 -7.04 28.38 32.16
CA ALA A 385 -6.52 29.73 32.04
C ALA A 385 -7.26 30.55 30.97
N ILE A 386 -7.52 29.94 29.80
CA ILE A 386 -8.27 30.61 28.70
C ILE A 386 -9.66 31.05 29.17
N LEU A 387 -10.43 30.13 29.79
CA LEU A 387 -11.80 30.45 30.22
C LEU A 387 -11.83 31.55 31.31
N ASN A 388 -10.84 31.58 32.21
CA ASN A 388 -10.75 32.67 33.18
C ASN A 388 -10.42 34.03 32.53
N ILE A 389 -9.55 34.04 31.51
CA ILE A 389 -9.16 35.28 30.78
C ILE A 389 -10.38 35.79 29.99
N VAL A 390 -11.16 34.90 29.38
CA VAL A 390 -12.35 35.29 28.57
C VAL A 390 -13.56 35.64 29.46
N GLY A 391 -13.48 35.47 30.76
CA GLY A 391 -14.57 35.80 31.71
C GLY A 391 -15.59 34.68 31.87
N LEU A 392 -15.27 33.45 31.48
CA LEU A 392 -16.11 32.24 31.60
C LEU A 392 -15.63 31.36 32.77
N SER A 393 -15.22 31.96 33.88
CA SER A 393 -14.62 31.28 35.01
C SER A 393 -15.51 30.19 35.66
N ALA A 394 -16.85 30.35 35.57
CA ALA A 394 -17.80 29.33 36.07
C ALA A 394 -17.62 27.97 35.40
N TYR A 395 -17.23 27.95 34.11
CA TYR A 395 -17.04 26.70 33.35
C TYR A 395 -15.61 26.21 33.35
N ALA A 396 -14.66 27.01 33.86
CA ALA A 396 -13.24 26.75 33.73
C ALA A 396 -12.84 25.38 34.34
N LEU A 397 -13.36 25.07 35.52
CA LEU A 397 -13.03 23.80 36.18
C LEU A 397 -13.68 22.60 35.50
N SER A 398 -14.96 22.67 35.17
CA SER A 398 -15.69 21.56 34.53
C SER A 398 -15.11 21.23 33.15
N LEU A 399 -14.82 22.24 32.31
CA LEU A 399 -14.22 22.04 31.00
C LEU A 399 -12.81 21.43 31.14
N SER A 400 -12.00 21.94 32.06
CA SER A 400 -10.60 21.46 32.24
C SER A 400 -10.53 20.00 32.66
N ILE A 401 -11.40 19.60 33.60
CA ILE A 401 -11.45 18.19 34.05
C ILE A 401 -11.98 17.30 32.89
N ALA A 402 -12.99 17.74 32.16
CA ALA A 402 -13.52 16.99 31.03
C ALA A 402 -12.48 16.85 29.90
N VAL A 403 -11.76 17.90 29.55
CA VAL A 403 -10.67 17.87 28.58
C VAL A 403 -9.56 16.92 29.02
N PHE A 404 -9.12 17.01 30.28
CA PHE A 404 -8.15 16.07 30.85
C PHE A 404 -8.60 14.62 30.68
N GLY A 405 -9.83 14.32 31.17
CA GLY A 405 -10.38 12.95 31.12
C GLY A 405 -10.54 12.44 29.69
N ASN A 406 -10.99 13.30 28.78
CA ASN A 406 -11.21 12.90 27.40
C ASN A 406 -9.90 12.65 26.62
N ILE A 407 -8.85 13.44 26.86
CA ILE A 407 -7.51 13.19 26.30
C ILE A 407 -6.95 11.87 26.83
N LEU A 408 -7.06 11.62 28.13
CA LEU A 408 -6.61 10.36 28.74
C LEU A 408 -7.31 9.16 28.13
N ILE A 409 -8.65 9.19 28.06
CA ILE A 409 -9.45 8.12 27.49
C ILE A 409 -9.20 7.97 25.99
N GLY A 410 -9.07 9.07 25.25
CA GLY A 410 -8.72 9.06 23.83
C GLY A 410 -7.41 8.31 23.59
N ASN A 411 -6.34 8.62 24.33
CA ASN A 411 -5.07 7.91 24.19
C ASN A 411 -5.13 6.45 24.62
N LEU A 412 -5.86 6.14 25.71
CA LEU A 412 -6.07 4.76 26.16
C LEU A 412 -6.76 3.93 25.08
N PHE A 413 -7.89 4.41 24.54
CA PHE A 413 -8.65 3.67 23.53
C PHE A 413 -8.02 3.73 22.14
N GLY A 414 -7.35 4.83 21.79
CA GLY A 414 -6.53 4.92 20.57
C GLY A 414 -5.46 3.83 20.52
N ALA A 415 -4.85 3.51 21.67
CA ALA A 415 -3.93 2.38 21.74
C ALA A 415 -4.64 1.02 21.81
N SER A 416 -5.75 0.92 22.51
CA SER A 416 -6.39 -0.36 22.81
C SER A 416 -7.17 -0.94 21.63
N ILE A 417 -7.86 -0.10 20.83
CA ILE A 417 -8.72 -0.55 19.73
C ILE A 417 -7.95 -1.41 18.72
N PRO A 418 -6.84 -0.97 18.10
CA PRO A 418 -6.12 -1.79 17.13
C PRO A 418 -5.56 -3.08 17.73
N LEU A 419 -5.11 -3.04 18.99
CA LEU A 419 -4.61 -4.22 19.68
C LEU A 419 -5.73 -5.25 19.97
N ILE A 420 -6.94 -4.79 20.25
CA ILE A 420 -8.13 -5.65 20.44
C ILE A 420 -8.54 -6.26 19.11
N LEU A 421 -8.58 -5.48 18.02
CA LEU A 421 -8.92 -5.97 16.68
C LEU A 421 -7.94 -7.06 16.24
N LYS A 422 -6.63 -6.84 16.41
CA LYS A 422 -5.59 -7.85 16.14
C LYS A 422 -5.84 -9.15 16.93
N LYS A 423 -6.15 -9.03 18.22
CA LYS A 423 -6.43 -10.21 19.07
C LYS A 423 -7.68 -10.97 18.63
N LEU A 424 -8.66 -10.27 18.07
CA LEU A 424 -9.88 -10.85 17.50
C LEU A 424 -9.68 -11.36 16.07
N LYS A 425 -8.47 -11.25 15.51
CA LYS A 425 -8.10 -11.60 14.13
C LYS A 425 -8.83 -10.76 13.08
N PHE A 426 -9.18 -9.54 13.42
CA PHE A 426 -9.58 -8.51 12.48
C PHE A 426 -8.38 -7.63 12.15
N ASP A 427 -8.45 -6.96 11.00
CA ASP A 427 -7.47 -5.95 10.65
C ASP A 427 -7.44 -4.84 11.71
N PRO A 428 -6.25 -4.52 12.28
CA PRO A 428 -6.10 -3.47 13.31
C PRO A 428 -6.52 -2.08 12.82
N ALA A 429 -6.43 -1.79 11.52
CA ALA A 429 -6.80 -0.52 10.93
C ALA A 429 -8.32 -0.37 10.76
N LEU A 430 -9.06 -1.49 10.62
CA LEU A 430 -10.47 -1.52 10.24
C LEU A 430 -11.35 -0.55 11.05
N ALA A 431 -11.69 0.58 10.43
CA ALA A 431 -12.57 1.63 10.98
C ALA A 431 -12.22 2.07 12.42
N SER A 432 -10.98 1.87 12.85
CA SER A 432 -10.51 2.12 14.22
C SER A 432 -10.78 3.56 14.67
N ASN A 433 -10.67 4.54 13.78
CA ASN A 433 -10.94 5.94 14.09
C ASN A 433 -12.42 6.22 14.33
N ILE A 434 -13.33 5.50 13.67
CA ILE A 434 -14.79 5.64 13.86
C ILE A 434 -15.18 5.21 15.28
N PHE A 435 -14.66 4.06 15.74
CA PHE A 435 -14.90 3.57 17.12
C PHE A 435 -14.26 4.48 18.16
N LEU A 436 -13.06 4.99 17.89
CA LEU A 436 -12.37 5.92 18.76
C LEU A 436 -13.19 7.22 18.93
N THR A 437 -13.70 7.79 17.83
CA THR A 437 -14.51 9.01 17.85
C THR A 437 -15.79 8.81 18.68
N LEU A 438 -16.48 7.68 18.51
CA LEU A 438 -17.64 7.35 19.35
C LEU A 438 -17.31 7.40 20.84
N ILE A 439 -16.22 6.75 21.26
CA ILE A 439 -15.82 6.67 22.67
C ILE A 439 -15.47 8.06 23.20
N THR A 440 -14.68 8.83 22.46
CA THR A 440 -14.28 10.17 22.89
C THR A 440 -15.44 11.15 22.90
N ASP A 441 -16.43 11.02 22.01
CA ASP A 441 -17.64 11.83 22.03
C ASP A 441 -18.54 11.49 23.22
N ILE A 442 -18.78 10.19 23.48
CA ILE A 442 -19.56 9.75 24.65
C ILE A 442 -18.90 10.25 25.93
N VAL A 443 -17.62 9.98 26.13
CA VAL A 443 -16.91 10.36 27.36
C VAL A 443 -16.75 11.87 27.46
N GLY A 444 -16.45 12.54 26.35
CA GLY A 444 -16.28 13.98 26.32
C GLY A 444 -17.55 14.74 26.65
N PHE A 445 -18.66 14.42 25.98
CA PHE A 445 -19.92 15.12 26.20
C PHE A 445 -20.57 14.76 27.54
N ALA A 446 -20.68 13.46 27.88
CA ALA A 446 -21.25 13.06 29.14
C ALA A 446 -20.38 13.51 30.34
N GLY A 447 -19.06 13.41 30.20
CA GLY A 447 -18.14 13.89 31.21
C GLY A 447 -18.26 15.40 31.45
N PHE A 448 -18.22 16.20 30.39
CA PHE A 448 -18.34 17.65 30.50
C PHE A 448 -19.70 18.06 31.07
N LEU A 449 -20.80 17.58 30.48
CA LEU A 449 -22.15 17.96 30.94
C LEU A 449 -22.44 17.45 32.34
N GLY A 450 -22.00 16.23 32.69
CA GLY A 450 -22.15 15.68 34.02
C GLY A 450 -21.37 16.44 35.08
N ILE A 451 -20.11 16.82 34.81
CA ILE A 451 -19.30 17.62 35.74
C ILE A 451 -19.87 19.05 35.85
N ALA A 452 -20.28 19.65 34.72
CA ALA A 452 -20.91 20.96 34.74
C ALA A 452 -22.19 20.98 35.54
N PHE A 453 -23.06 19.96 35.39
CA PHE A 453 -24.30 19.82 36.16
C PHE A 453 -24.08 19.70 37.68
N LEU A 454 -22.93 19.14 38.11
CA LEU A 454 -22.59 19.01 39.51
C LEU A 454 -21.95 20.27 40.11
N LEU A 455 -21.30 21.10 39.27
CA LEU A 455 -20.51 22.24 39.75
C LEU A 455 -21.17 23.61 39.50
N ILE A 456 -22.09 23.70 38.55
CA ILE A 456 -22.81 24.91 38.16
C ILE A 456 -24.29 24.80 38.50
#